data_b58837214faef7feb0994aca527475ad
#
_entry.id   b58837214faef7feb0994aca527475ad
#
_cell.length_a   1.000
_cell.length_b   1.000
_cell.length_c   1.000
_cell.angle_alpha   90.00
_cell.angle_beta   90.00
_cell.angle_gamma   90.00
#
_symmetry.space_group_name_H-M   'P 1'
#
loop_
_entity.id
_entity.type
_entity.pdbx_description
1 polymer ?
#
loop_
_entity_poly.entity_id
_entity_poly.type
_entity_poly.pdbx_seq_one_letter_code
_entity_poly.pdbx_strand_id
1 'polypeptide(L)'
;MINDKKVLFSGMQATGNLTLGNYLGALKNWVTLSDEYECFYSVVDMHSITVRQDPATLRKRARALLTLYLAAGLDPKKNCIYYQSHVSGHAELAWILNCFTYMGELNRMTQFKDKSAKHADNINAGLFTYPVLMAADILLYQADVVPVGIDQMQHLELTRDIAIRFNNIYGDVFTVPEAYIGKVGAKIMSLQDPAKKMSKSDENPNGSIYLMDDPDTIMRKCKRAVTDSEACIAYREEQPGIKNLLDIYCACLGKTPDEAVREFEGKGYGELKLGVGEAVVSALKPLQDEVARLEKDKAYLDSIIKENAEKAQYFANKTLRKVQHKVGFSDRIR
;
A
#
# COMPACT_ATOMS: atom_id res chain seq x y z
N MET A 1 -18.21 10.67 -8.90
CA MET A 1 -18.17 11.35 -7.58
C MET A 1 -19.18 10.69 -6.65
N ILE A 2 -18.80 10.50 -5.41
CA ILE A 2 -19.67 10.03 -4.32
C ILE A 2 -19.65 11.13 -3.27
N ASN A 3 -20.82 11.53 -2.76
CA ASN A 3 -20.94 12.64 -1.79
C ASN A 3 -20.23 13.94 -2.23
N ASP A 4 -20.30 14.27 -3.51
CA ASP A 4 -19.63 15.42 -4.16
C ASP A 4 -18.09 15.42 -4.09
N LYS A 5 -17.48 14.31 -3.64
CA LYS A 5 -16.04 14.10 -3.63
C LYS A 5 -15.60 13.19 -4.78
N LYS A 6 -14.38 13.40 -5.27
CA LYS A 6 -13.70 12.43 -6.14
C LYS A 6 -13.41 11.16 -5.35
N VAL A 7 -13.45 10.02 -6.05
CA VAL A 7 -13.19 8.71 -5.44
C VAL A 7 -11.71 8.37 -5.53
N LEU A 8 -11.16 7.94 -4.42
CA LEU A 8 -9.80 7.42 -4.32
C LEU A 8 -9.84 5.93 -3.98
N PHE A 9 -9.08 5.13 -4.73
CA PHE A 9 -8.85 3.72 -4.39
C PHE A 9 -7.40 3.46 -4.07
N SER A 10 -7.14 2.73 -3.00
CA SER A 10 -5.81 2.17 -2.71
C SER A 10 -5.92 0.88 -1.92
N GLY A 11 -4.84 0.08 -1.92
CA GLY A 11 -4.82 -1.17 -1.19
C GLY A 11 -3.40 -1.70 -0.97
N MET A 12 -3.26 -2.54 0.05
CA MET A 12 -2.00 -3.23 0.33
C MET A 12 -2.23 -4.73 0.46
N GLN A 13 -1.25 -5.50 -0.03
CA GLN A 13 -1.25 -6.96 0.13
C GLN A 13 -0.95 -7.35 1.58
N ALA A 14 -1.66 -8.37 2.06
CA ALA A 14 -1.46 -8.97 3.38
C ALA A 14 -0.25 -9.93 3.41
N THR A 15 0.85 -9.56 2.75
CA THR A 15 2.09 -10.33 2.68
C THR A 15 3.20 -9.63 3.46
N GLY A 16 3.84 -10.35 4.39
CA GLY A 16 4.89 -9.79 5.23
C GLY A 16 4.38 -8.74 6.23
N ASN A 17 5.30 -8.25 7.06
CA ASN A 17 5.02 -7.19 8.02
C ASN A 17 5.23 -5.82 7.37
N LEU A 18 4.41 -4.83 7.71
CA LEU A 18 4.60 -3.47 7.24
C LEU A 18 5.88 -2.86 7.82
N THR A 19 6.63 -2.18 6.96
CA THR A 19 7.85 -1.46 7.35
C THR A 19 7.56 0.01 7.65
N LEU A 20 8.49 0.67 8.32
CA LEU A 20 8.48 2.11 8.54
C LEU A 20 8.32 2.89 7.21
N GLY A 21 8.96 2.39 6.14
CA GLY A 21 8.82 2.98 4.79
C GLY A 21 7.40 2.88 4.23
N ASN A 22 6.65 1.81 4.54
CA ASN A 22 5.24 1.71 4.16
C ASN A 22 4.36 2.69 4.95
N TYR A 23 4.66 2.89 6.23
CA TYR A 23 3.91 3.81 7.09
C TYR A 23 4.13 5.27 6.68
N LEU A 24 5.39 5.71 6.64
CA LEU A 24 5.75 7.10 6.34
C LEU A 24 5.51 7.45 4.86
N GLY A 25 5.69 6.49 3.96
CA GLY A 25 5.57 6.70 2.51
C GLY A 25 4.15 6.58 1.96
N ALA A 26 3.26 5.83 2.63
CA ALA A 26 1.92 5.59 2.12
C ALA A 26 0.83 5.80 3.17
N LEU A 27 0.82 5.01 4.26
CA LEU A 27 -0.31 4.94 5.17
C LEU A 27 -0.60 6.27 5.87
N LYS A 28 0.43 7.00 6.29
CA LYS A 28 0.31 8.35 6.88
C LYS A 28 -0.33 9.35 5.90
N ASN A 29 -0.03 9.24 4.61
CA ASN A 29 -0.63 10.08 3.57
C ASN A 29 -2.11 9.74 3.32
N TRP A 30 -2.51 8.46 3.45
CA TRP A 30 -3.91 8.06 3.29
C TRP A 30 -4.83 8.75 4.30
N VAL A 31 -4.36 8.96 5.53
CA VAL A 31 -5.12 9.68 6.55
C VAL A 31 -5.44 11.10 6.10
N THR A 32 -4.45 11.80 5.55
CA THR A 32 -4.63 13.17 5.02
C THR A 32 -5.60 13.19 3.82
N LEU A 33 -5.47 12.22 2.91
CA LEU A 33 -6.34 12.12 1.72
C LEU A 33 -7.80 11.84 2.06
N SER A 34 -8.07 11.23 3.22
CA SER A 34 -9.42 10.92 3.69
C SER A 34 -10.32 12.14 3.88
N ASP A 35 -9.75 13.32 4.06
CA ASP A 35 -10.54 14.55 4.20
C ASP A 35 -10.93 15.15 2.83
N GLU A 36 -10.14 14.89 1.78
CA GLU A 36 -10.32 15.44 0.44
C GLU A 36 -11.14 14.53 -0.49
N TYR A 37 -11.03 13.21 -0.30
CA TYR A 37 -11.61 12.20 -1.20
C TYR A 37 -12.61 11.30 -0.48
N GLU A 38 -13.50 10.64 -1.26
CA GLU A 38 -14.22 9.45 -0.79
C GLU A 38 -13.29 8.24 -1.01
N CYS A 39 -12.76 7.68 0.08
CA CYS A 39 -11.67 6.71 0.00
C CYS A 39 -12.14 5.27 0.19
N PHE A 40 -11.65 4.38 -0.70
CA PHE A 40 -11.75 2.94 -0.58
C PHE A 40 -10.36 2.36 -0.33
N TYR A 41 -10.15 1.82 0.86
CA TYR A 41 -8.89 1.21 1.29
C TYR A 41 -9.08 -0.30 1.48
N SER A 42 -8.53 -1.07 0.56
CA SER A 42 -8.69 -2.53 0.55
C SER A 42 -7.47 -3.25 1.11
N VAL A 43 -7.70 -4.24 1.94
CA VAL A 43 -6.72 -5.31 2.18
C VAL A 43 -6.85 -6.29 1.02
N VAL A 44 -5.90 -6.23 0.06
CA VAL A 44 -6.00 -6.98 -1.20
C VAL A 44 -5.47 -8.41 -1.03
N ASP A 45 -6.23 -9.22 -0.30
CA ASP A 45 -5.91 -10.60 0.06
C ASP A 45 -5.99 -11.56 -1.15
N MET A 46 -6.81 -11.30 -2.16
CA MET A 46 -6.83 -12.07 -3.40
C MET A 46 -5.51 -11.92 -4.17
N HIS A 47 -4.89 -10.73 -4.19
CA HIS A 47 -3.56 -10.56 -4.76
C HIS A 47 -2.48 -11.33 -3.98
N SER A 48 -2.70 -11.56 -2.68
CA SER A 48 -1.73 -12.26 -1.85
C SER A 48 -1.57 -13.72 -2.24
N ILE A 49 -2.59 -14.37 -2.77
CA ILE A 49 -2.57 -15.79 -3.16
C ILE A 49 -1.97 -16.04 -4.55
N THR A 50 -1.55 -15.02 -5.28
CA THR A 50 -0.74 -15.18 -6.52
C THR A 50 0.59 -15.88 -6.25
N VAL A 51 1.05 -15.83 -5.01
CA VAL A 51 2.13 -16.66 -4.46
C VAL A 51 1.52 -17.49 -3.32
N ARG A 52 1.88 -18.77 -3.23
CA ARG A 52 1.33 -19.67 -2.20
C ARG A 52 1.54 -19.12 -0.80
N GLN A 53 0.49 -19.10 -0.01
CA GLN A 53 0.47 -18.64 1.37
C GLN A 53 -0.02 -19.78 2.28
N ASP A 54 0.50 -19.83 3.50
CA ASP A 54 -0.14 -20.61 4.56
C ASP A 54 -1.47 -19.95 4.95
N PRO A 55 -2.59 -20.70 4.94
CA PRO A 55 -3.92 -20.10 5.16
C PRO A 55 -4.10 -19.44 6.53
N ALA A 56 -3.51 -19.99 7.58
CA ALA A 56 -3.62 -19.42 8.92
C ALA A 56 -2.83 -18.12 9.02
N THR A 57 -1.62 -18.11 8.45
CA THR A 57 -0.75 -16.95 8.37
C THR A 57 -1.37 -15.82 7.53
N LEU A 58 -1.99 -16.15 6.38
CA LEU A 58 -2.66 -15.15 5.55
C LEU A 58 -3.82 -14.48 6.29
N ARG A 59 -4.69 -15.27 6.96
CA ARG A 59 -5.80 -14.71 7.77
C ARG A 59 -5.29 -13.80 8.89
N LYS A 60 -4.25 -14.23 9.62
CA LYS A 60 -3.65 -13.43 10.67
C LYS A 60 -3.07 -12.12 10.14
N ARG A 61 -2.33 -12.17 9.03
CA ARG A 61 -1.72 -10.98 8.39
C ARG A 61 -2.77 -10.03 7.82
N ALA A 62 -3.83 -10.54 7.21
CA ALA A 62 -4.91 -9.72 6.69
C ALA A 62 -5.61 -8.95 7.84
N ARG A 63 -5.91 -9.62 8.95
CA ARG A 63 -6.50 -8.98 10.13
C ARG A 63 -5.55 -7.94 10.73
N ALA A 64 -4.28 -8.28 10.91
CA ALA A 64 -3.28 -7.35 11.43
C ALA A 64 -3.12 -6.10 10.53
N LEU A 65 -3.15 -6.27 9.21
CA LEU A 65 -3.07 -5.16 8.26
C LEU A 65 -4.28 -4.23 8.36
N LEU A 66 -5.50 -4.77 8.46
CA LEU A 66 -6.70 -3.97 8.65
C LEU A 66 -6.66 -3.22 9.99
N THR A 67 -6.22 -3.89 11.07
CA THR A 67 -6.03 -3.27 12.38
C THR A 67 -5.02 -2.12 12.31
N LEU A 68 -3.93 -2.30 11.56
CA LEU A 68 -2.94 -1.24 11.33
C LEU A 68 -3.52 -0.05 10.55
N TYR A 69 -4.42 -0.26 9.60
CA TYR A 69 -5.11 0.84 8.91
C TYR A 69 -5.90 1.70 9.91
N LEU A 70 -6.67 1.06 10.78
CA LEU A 70 -7.46 1.76 11.81
C LEU A 70 -6.55 2.46 12.82
N ALA A 71 -5.51 1.77 13.31
CA ALA A 71 -4.55 2.31 14.27
C ALA A 71 -3.75 3.50 13.73
N ALA A 72 -3.51 3.54 12.40
CA ALA A 72 -2.87 4.67 11.75
C ALA A 72 -3.77 5.91 11.63
N GLY A 73 -5.06 5.82 12.03
CA GLY A 73 -6.00 6.92 12.03
C GLY A 73 -6.99 6.94 10.87
N LEU A 74 -7.09 5.87 10.06
CA LEU A 74 -8.14 5.77 9.06
C LEU A 74 -9.49 5.53 9.76
N ASP A 75 -10.34 6.55 9.74
CA ASP A 75 -11.69 6.48 10.33
C ASP A 75 -12.62 5.63 9.45
N PRO A 76 -13.12 4.48 9.93
CA PRO A 76 -13.99 3.59 9.14
C PRO A 76 -15.39 4.18 8.87
N LYS A 77 -15.76 5.27 9.52
CA LYS A 77 -17.00 6.00 9.25
C LYS A 77 -16.87 6.94 8.04
N LYS A 78 -15.66 7.50 7.84
CA LYS A 78 -15.33 8.37 6.71
C LYS A 78 -14.88 7.56 5.49
N ASN A 79 -14.11 6.48 5.72
CA ASN A 79 -13.49 5.68 4.69
C ASN A 79 -14.16 4.31 4.57
N CYS A 80 -14.08 3.69 3.40
CA CYS A 80 -14.47 2.30 3.22
C CYS A 80 -13.24 1.40 3.35
N ILE A 81 -13.13 0.65 4.46
CA ILE A 81 -11.97 -0.18 4.81
C ILE A 81 -12.41 -1.64 4.87
N TYR A 82 -11.97 -2.48 3.94
CA TYR A 82 -12.52 -3.83 3.77
C TYR A 82 -11.50 -4.84 3.23
N TYR A 83 -11.82 -6.13 3.30
CA TYR A 83 -11.10 -7.18 2.60
C TYR A 83 -11.62 -7.33 1.18
N GLN A 84 -10.71 -7.38 0.22
CA GLN A 84 -11.03 -7.58 -1.20
C GLN A 84 -11.88 -8.83 -1.42
N SER A 85 -11.54 -9.94 -0.76
CA SER A 85 -12.26 -11.22 -0.86
C SER A 85 -13.70 -11.20 -0.32
N HIS A 86 -14.08 -10.17 0.46
CA HIS A 86 -15.44 -10.02 0.95
C HIS A 86 -16.40 -9.39 -0.07
N VAL A 87 -15.86 -8.92 -1.20
CA VAL A 87 -16.61 -8.29 -2.29
C VAL A 87 -16.40 -9.08 -3.57
N SER A 88 -17.34 -9.94 -3.92
CA SER A 88 -17.23 -10.83 -5.09
C SER A 88 -17.06 -10.08 -6.41
N GLY A 89 -17.52 -8.84 -6.47
CA GLY A 89 -17.43 -7.99 -7.65
C GLY A 89 -16.03 -7.81 -8.20
N HIS A 90 -14.99 -7.89 -7.36
CA HIS A 90 -13.58 -7.83 -7.80
C HIS A 90 -13.25 -8.98 -8.76
N ALA A 91 -13.58 -10.22 -8.38
CA ALA A 91 -13.34 -11.39 -9.21
C ALA A 91 -14.25 -11.41 -10.45
N GLU A 92 -15.52 -11.06 -10.29
CA GLU A 92 -16.49 -11.03 -11.40
C GLU A 92 -16.09 -10.01 -12.45
N LEU A 93 -15.70 -8.78 -12.03
CA LEU A 93 -15.24 -7.76 -12.96
C LEU A 93 -13.90 -8.13 -13.59
N ALA A 94 -12.95 -8.67 -12.80
CA ALA A 94 -11.66 -9.12 -13.32
C ALA A 94 -11.83 -10.16 -14.44
N TRP A 95 -12.76 -11.10 -14.31
CA TRP A 95 -13.06 -12.05 -15.37
C TRP A 95 -13.50 -11.34 -16.65
N ILE A 96 -14.44 -10.41 -16.55
CA ILE A 96 -14.92 -9.64 -17.71
C ILE A 96 -13.76 -8.86 -18.33
N LEU A 97 -12.98 -8.13 -17.53
CA LEU A 97 -11.87 -7.31 -18.02
C LEU A 97 -10.73 -8.13 -18.63
N ASN A 98 -10.52 -9.38 -18.21
CA ASN A 98 -9.59 -10.31 -18.89
C ASN A 98 -9.95 -10.50 -20.37
N CYS A 99 -11.25 -10.48 -20.72
CA CYS A 99 -11.71 -10.59 -22.12
C CYS A 99 -11.44 -9.30 -22.93
N PHE A 100 -11.07 -8.20 -22.28
CA PHE A 100 -10.71 -6.92 -22.89
C PHE A 100 -9.22 -6.57 -22.73
N THR A 101 -8.41 -7.51 -22.24
CA THR A 101 -6.97 -7.33 -22.02
C THR A 101 -6.18 -8.23 -22.97
N TYR A 102 -5.23 -7.67 -23.69
CA TYR A 102 -4.47 -8.45 -24.65
C TYR A 102 -3.26 -9.14 -24.00
N MET A 103 -2.99 -10.38 -24.43
CA MET A 103 -1.84 -11.18 -23.96
C MET A 103 -0.51 -10.44 -24.10
N GLY A 104 -0.34 -9.70 -25.22
CA GLY A 104 0.87 -8.89 -25.46
C GLY A 104 1.08 -7.75 -24.46
N GLU A 105 0.00 -7.19 -23.90
CA GLU A 105 0.07 -6.16 -22.85
C GLU A 105 0.57 -6.77 -21.55
N LEU A 106 0.00 -7.91 -21.14
CA LEU A 106 0.42 -8.63 -19.93
C LEU A 106 1.85 -9.15 -20.02
N ASN A 107 2.28 -9.65 -21.19
CA ASN A 107 3.65 -10.11 -21.41
C ASN A 107 4.70 -9.00 -21.30
N ARG A 108 4.34 -7.74 -21.52
CA ARG A 108 5.23 -6.57 -21.36
C ARG A 108 5.34 -6.06 -19.94
N MET A 109 4.53 -6.56 -19.00
CA MET A 109 4.55 -6.11 -17.61
C MET A 109 5.89 -6.45 -16.93
N THR A 110 6.64 -5.44 -16.50
CA THR A 110 7.94 -5.60 -15.85
C THR A 110 7.84 -6.39 -14.56
N GLN A 111 6.84 -6.09 -13.75
CA GLN A 111 6.58 -6.79 -12.48
C GLN A 111 6.28 -8.29 -12.67
N PHE A 112 5.66 -8.69 -13.78
CA PHE A 112 5.47 -10.11 -14.08
C PHE A 112 6.82 -10.80 -14.30
N LYS A 113 7.72 -10.17 -15.07
CA LYS A 113 9.06 -10.72 -15.34
C LYS A 113 9.87 -10.88 -14.06
N ASP A 114 9.87 -9.85 -13.21
CA ASP A 114 10.60 -9.85 -11.95
C ASP A 114 10.08 -10.91 -10.96
N LYS A 115 8.75 -11.03 -10.84
CA LYS A 115 8.12 -12.02 -9.94
C LYS A 115 8.28 -13.44 -10.47
N SER A 116 8.19 -13.66 -11.79
CA SER A 116 8.41 -14.96 -12.41
C SER A 116 9.85 -15.45 -12.22
N ALA A 117 10.83 -14.54 -12.27
CA ALA A 117 12.23 -14.90 -11.99
C ALA A 117 12.44 -15.29 -10.52
N LYS A 118 11.75 -14.65 -9.56
CA LYS A 118 11.83 -14.96 -8.13
C LYS A 118 11.07 -16.22 -7.72
N HIS A 119 10.05 -16.62 -8.47
CA HIS A 119 9.15 -17.74 -8.15
C HIS A 119 9.03 -18.67 -9.35
N ALA A 120 10.17 -19.06 -9.93
CA ALA A 120 10.23 -19.86 -11.15
C ALA A 120 9.52 -21.22 -11.06
N ASP A 121 9.42 -21.77 -9.87
CA ASP A 121 8.73 -23.02 -9.53
C ASP A 121 7.19 -22.91 -9.43
N ASN A 122 6.65 -21.69 -9.41
CA ASN A 122 5.22 -21.45 -9.23
C ASN A 122 4.70 -20.27 -10.09
N ILE A 123 5.00 -20.31 -11.39
CA ILE A 123 4.43 -19.34 -12.34
C ILE A 123 3.00 -19.80 -12.70
N ASN A 124 2.01 -19.18 -12.08
CA ASN A 124 0.61 -19.51 -12.28
C ASN A 124 -0.15 -18.40 -13.04
N ALA A 125 -1.37 -18.73 -13.53
CA ALA A 125 -2.19 -17.78 -14.28
C ALA A 125 -2.51 -16.51 -13.50
N GLY A 126 -2.75 -16.62 -12.18
CA GLY A 126 -3.01 -15.46 -11.31
C GLY A 126 -1.81 -14.49 -11.27
N LEU A 127 -0.56 -15.02 -11.28
CA LEU A 127 0.63 -14.18 -11.36
C LEU A 127 0.75 -13.45 -12.70
N PHE A 128 0.20 -14.00 -13.77
CA PHE A 128 0.16 -13.37 -15.09
C PHE A 128 -0.98 -12.34 -15.21
N THR A 129 -2.16 -12.65 -14.65
CA THR A 129 -3.38 -11.84 -14.83
C THR A 129 -3.71 -10.91 -13.67
N TYR A 130 -2.91 -10.89 -12.56
CA TYR A 130 -3.20 -9.98 -11.44
C TYR A 130 -3.27 -8.48 -11.82
N PRO A 131 -2.61 -7.98 -12.88
CA PRO A 131 -2.79 -6.59 -13.29
C PRO A 131 -4.23 -6.28 -13.72
N VAL A 132 -4.94 -7.29 -14.25
CA VAL A 132 -6.37 -7.16 -14.60
C VAL A 132 -7.26 -7.18 -13.35
N LEU A 133 -6.90 -7.97 -12.33
CA LEU A 133 -7.56 -7.89 -11.02
C LEU A 133 -7.35 -6.53 -10.38
N MET A 134 -6.16 -5.93 -10.48
CA MET A 134 -5.91 -4.57 -10.01
C MET A 134 -6.74 -3.55 -10.79
N ALA A 135 -6.88 -3.71 -12.10
CA ALA A 135 -7.78 -2.87 -12.90
C ALA A 135 -9.23 -3.00 -12.42
N ALA A 136 -9.69 -4.22 -12.14
CA ALA A 136 -11.01 -4.45 -11.57
C ALA A 136 -11.19 -3.78 -10.20
N ASP A 137 -10.19 -3.85 -9.32
CA ASP A 137 -10.22 -3.19 -8.02
C ASP A 137 -10.48 -1.69 -8.14
N ILE A 138 -9.83 -1.03 -9.08
CA ILE A 138 -9.90 0.42 -9.30
C ILE A 138 -11.23 0.80 -9.98
N LEU A 139 -11.56 0.11 -11.09
CA LEU A 139 -12.70 0.45 -11.93
C LEU A 139 -14.04 0.10 -11.28
N LEU A 140 -14.07 -0.89 -10.39
CA LEU A 140 -15.27 -1.32 -9.67
C LEU A 140 -15.90 -0.16 -8.85
N TYR A 141 -15.07 0.70 -8.30
CA TYR A 141 -15.50 1.86 -7.51
C TYR A 141 -15.50 3.18 -8.29
N GLN A 142 -15.29 3.15 -9.61
CA GLN A 142 -15.22 4.36 -10.43
C GLN A 142 -14.18 5.34 -9.88
N ALA A 143 -13.00 4.83 -9.48
CA ALA A 143 -11.96 5.66 -8.88
C ALA A 143 -11.48 6.74 -9.85
N ASP A 144 -11.48 7.98 -9.39
CA ASP A 144 -10.93 9.14 -10.12
C ASP A 144 -9.41 9.19 -9.98
N VAL A 145 -8.89 8.81 -8.80
CA VAL A 145 -7.46 8.89 -8.48
C VAL A 145 -6.96 7.66 -7.74
N VAL A 146 -5.72 7.27 -8.04
CA VAL A 146 -5.05 6.12 -7.43
C VAL A 146 -3.65 6.54 -6.97
N PRO A 147 -3.36 6.53 -5.65
CA PRO A 147 -2.02 6.77 -5.14
C PRO A 147 -1.11 5.59 -5.50
N VAL A 148 -0.20 5.80 -6.41
CA VAL A 148 0.73 4.74 -6.87
C VAL A 148 2.18 5.21 -6.82
N GLY A 149 3.07 4.30 -6.44
CA GLY A 149 4.50 4.49 -6.65
C GLY A 149 4.90 4.30 -8.12
N ILE A 150 6.09 4.74 -8.47
CA ILE A 150 6.64 4.65 -9.84
C ILE A 150 6.59 3.20 -10.37
N ASP A 151 6.83 2.23 -9.50
CA ASP A 151 6.80 0.80 -9.82
C ASP A 151 5.40 0.26 -10.17
N GLN A 152 4.33 0.99 -9.84
CA GLN A 152 2.94 0.64 -10.13
C GLN A 152 2.33 1.44 -11.29
N MET A 153 3.07 2.41 -11.86
CA MET A 153 2.57 3.25 -12.96
C MET A 153 2.14 2.42 -14.16
N GLN A 154 2.91 1.39 -14.52
CA GLN A 154 2.59 0.51 -15.65
C GLN A 154 1.26 -0.24 -15.46
N HIS A 155 0.92 -0.62 -14.23
CA HIS A 155 -0.38 -1.25 -13.92
C HIS A 155 -1.53 -0.25 -14.04
N LEU A 156 -1.32 1.00 -13.61
CA LEU A 156 -2.32 2.03 -13.75
C LEU A 156 -2.57 2.38 -15.22
N GLU A 157 -1.52 2.48 -16.03
CA GLU A 157 -1.67 2.69 -17.48
C GLU A 157 -2.44 1.55 -18.14
N LEU A 158 -2.15 0.29 -17.79
CA LEU A 158 -2.95 -0.84 -18.27
C LEU A 158 -4.42 -0.71 -17.85
N THR A 159 -4.69 -0.28 -16.62
CA THR A 159 -6.06 -0.02 -16.13
C THR A 159 -6.77 1.03 -16.97
N ARG A 160 -6.09 2.12 -17.31
CA ARG A 160 -6.58 3.19 -18.16
C ARG A 160 -6.89 2.68 -19.58
N ASP A 161 -5.97 1.93 -20.18
CA ASP A 161 -6.13 1.34 -21.50
C ASP A 161 -7.35 0.40 -21.56
N ILE A 162 -7.54 -0.43 -20.55
CA ILE A 162 -8.71 -1.31 -20.44
C ILE A 162 -10.00 -0.48 -20.32
N ALA A 163 -10.03 0.55 -19.48
CA ALA A 163 -11.19 1.40 -19.28
C ALA A 163 -11.57 2.15 -20.58
N ILE A 164 -10.60 2.74 -21.26
CA ILE A 164 -10.79 3.45 -22.53
C ILE A 164 -11.31 2.49 -23.62
N ARG A 165 -10.68 1.30 -23.73
CA ARG A 165 -11.10 0.27 -24.70
C ARG A 165 -12.53 -0.19 -24.46
N PHE A 166 -12.89 -0.45 -23.20
CA PHE A 166 -14.25 -0.84 -22.83
C PHE A 166 -15.27 0.28 -23.14
N ASN A 167 -14.93 1.51 -22.78
CA ASN A 167 -15.78 2.67 -23.04
C ASN A 167 -15.98 2.94 -24.53
N ASN A 168 -14.95 2.73 -25.36
CA ASN A 168 -15.06 2.87 -26.82
C ASN A 168 -16.04 1.87 -27.44
N ILE A 169 -16.20 0.68 -26.83
CA ILE A 169 -17.12 -0.35 -27.34
C ILE A 169 -18.54 -0.15 -26.80
N TYR A 170 -18.68 0.19 -25.52
CA TYR A 170 -19.97 0.16 -24.82
C TYR A 170 -20.49 1.52 -24.34
N GLY A 171 -19.79 2.62 -24.68
CA GLY A 171 -20.07 3.97 -24.18
C GLY A 171 -19.48 4.19 -22.78
N ASP A 172 -19.73 5.35 -22.20
CA ASP A 172 -19.15 5.78 -20.92
C ASP A 172 -19.61 4.89 -19.74
N VAL A 173 -18.86 3.84 -19.47
CA VAL A 173 -19.09 2.88 -18.38
C VAL A 173 -18.16 3.13 -17.22
N PHE A 174 -16.86 3.28 -17.50
CA PHE A 174 -15.83 3.45 -16.47
C PHE A 174 -15.29 4.88 -16.44
N THR A 175 -15.05 5.39 -15.24
CA THR A 175 -14.15 6.53 -15.03
C THR A 175 -12.73 6.08 -15.36
N VAL A 176 -12.02 6.86 -16.19
CA VAL A 176 -10.60 6.59 -16.48
C VAL A 176 -9.77 7.19 -15.34
N PRO A 177 -9.08 6.36 -14.52
CA PRO A 177 -8.40 6.84 -13.32
C PRO A 177 -7.13 7.62 -13.67
N GLU A 178 -6.75 8.53 -12.76
CA GLU A 178 -5.49 9.26 -12.82
C GLU A 178 -4.56 8.86 -11.67
N ALA A 179 -3.24 8.94 -11.90
CA ALA A 179 -2.29 8.78 -10.83
C ALA A 179 -2.39 9.95 -9.86
N TYR A 180 -2.49 9.67 -8.57
CA TYR A 180 -2.29 10.70 -7.56
C TYR A 180 -0.80 10.98 -7.41
N ILE A 181 -0.39 12.14 -7.93
CA ILE A 181 0.98 12.66 -7.79
C ILE A 181 0.96 13.68 -6.64
N GLY A 182 0.69 13.21 -5.43
CA GLY A 182 0.81 14.04 -4.24
C GLY A 182 2.27 14.19 -3.79
N LYS A 183 2.51 14.99 -2.76
CA LYS A 183 3.83 15.02 -2.09
C LYS A 183 4.16 13.58 -1.71
N VAL A 184 5.11 12.99 -2.41
CA VAL A 184 5.57 11.62 -2.14
C VAL A 184 6.06 11.63 -0.70
N GLY A 185 5.47 10.78 0.15
CA GLY A 185 6.00 10.58 1.49
C GLY A 185 7.48 10.20 1.41
N ALA A 186 8.21 10.40 2.49
CA ALA A 186 9.65 10.16 2.52
C ALA A 186 9.99 8.77 1.94
N LYS A 187 10.87 8.75 0.94
CA LYS A 187 11.40 7.52 0.36
C LYS A 187 12.42 6.93 1.32
N ILE A 188 11.97 6.03 2.19
CA ILE A 188 12.83 5.39 3.18
C ILE A 188 13.61 4.24 2.53
N MET A 189 14.92 4.27 2.66
CA MET A 189 15.84 3.26 2.15
C MET A 189 16.18 2.21 3.22
N SER A 190 16.72 1.06 2.78
CA SER A 190 17.19 0.02 3.70
C SER A 190 18.30 0.56 4.60
N LEU A 191 18.28 0.20 5.88
CA LEU A 191 19.33 0.59 6.84
C LEU A 191 20.68 -0.09 6.56
N GLN A 192 20.68 -1.19 5.81
CA GLN A 192 21.87 -1.96 5.49
C GLN A 192 22.35 -1.77 4.05
N ASP A 193 21.48 -1.31 3.16
CA ASP A 193 21.81 -0.99 1.76
C ASP A 193 21.03 0.27 1.35
N PRO A 194 21.56 1.47 1.62
CA PRO A 194 20.87 2.72 1.32
C PRO A 194 20.60 2.98 -0.17
N ALA A 195 21.13 2.15 -1.08
CA ALA A 195 20.80 2.21 -2.50
C ALA A 195 19.45 1.53 -2.80
N LYS A 196 18.97 0.66 -1.91
CA LYS A 196 17.70 -0.07 -2.06
C LYS A 196 16.62 0.50 -1.15
N LYS A 197 15.38 0.56 -1.64
CA LYS A 197 14.22 0.93 -0.84
C LYS A 197 13.99 -0.08 0.28
N MET A 198 13.66 0.40 1.49
CA MET A 198 13.23 -0.45 2.61
C MET A 198 12.07 -1.36 2.17
N SER A 199 12.23 -2.66 2.32
CA SER A 199 11.32 -3.66 1.76
C SER A 199 10.91 -4.71 2.79
N LYS A 200 9.66 -5.17 2.70
CA LYS A 200 9.14 -6.31 3.48
C LYS A 200 9.88 -7.63 3.21
N SER A 201 10.50 -7.73 2.05
CA SER A 201 11.23 -8.91 1.57
C SER A 201 12.75 -8.74 1.60
N ASP A 202 13.26 -7.83 2.44
CA ASP A 202 14.70 -7.70 2.64
C ASP A 202 15.25 -8.98 3.31
N GLU A 203 16.23 -9.60 2.69
CA GLU A 203 16.89 -10.81 3.22
C GLU A 203 17.64 -10.53 4.52
N ASN A 204 18.12 -9.30 4.69
CA ASN A 204 18.74 -8.87 5.92
C ASN A 204 17.69 -8.27 6.88
N PRO A 205 17.37 -8.95 8.02
CA PRO A 205 16.35 -8.46 8.94
C PRO A 205 16.71 -7.12 9.62
N ASN A 206 17.98 -6.69 9.55
CA ASN A 206 18.42 -5.38 10.05
C ASN A 206 18.24 -4.26 9.01
N GLY A 207 17.93 -4.59 7.75
CA GLY A 207 17.69 -3.62 6.68
C GLY A 207 16.37 -2.87 6.81
N SER A 208 15.41 -3.46 7.53
CA SER A 208 14.05 -2.92 7.64
C SER A 208 13.58 -2.80 9.08
N ILE A 209 13.00 -1.66 9.44
CA ILE A 209 12.24 -1.48 10.68
C ILE A 209 10.79 -1.85 10.39
N TYR A 210 10.24 -2.80 11.15
CA TYR A 210 8.83 -3.16 11.08
C TYR A 210 8.00 -2.36 12.08
N LEU A 211 6.74 -2.08 11.76
CA LEU A 211 5.90 -1.22 12.60
C LEU A 211 5.65 -1.78 14.00
N MET A 212 5.70 -3.11 14.14
CA MET A 212 5.50 -3.81 15.41
C MET A 212 6.82 -4.28 16.04
N ASP A 213 7.98 -3.78 15.59
CA ASP A 213 9.26 -4.02 16.29
C ASP A 213 9.21 -3.36 17.68
N ASP A 214 9.74 -4.05 18.67
CA ASP A 214 9.90 -3.48 20.01
C ASP A 214 10.99 -2.39 20.05
N PRO A 215 10.98 -1.50 21.08
CA PRO A 215 11.92 -0.41 21.17
C PRO A 215 13.40 -0.85 21.08
N ASP A 216 13.77 -1.94 21.75
CA ASP A 216 15.15 -2.42 21.76
C ASP A 216 15.58 -2.91 20.38
N THR A 217 14.69 -3.57 19.66
CA THR A 217 14.91 -4.01 18.28
C THR A 217 15.07 -2.81 17.35
N ILE A 218 14.24 -1.78 17.46
CA ILE A 218 14.36 -0.53 16.67
C ILE A 218 15.72 0.11 16.94
N MET A 219 16.07 0.33 18.21
CA MET A 219 17.33 0.94 18.62
C MET A 219 18.55 0.17 18.11
N ARG A 220 18.50 -1.17 18.20
CA ARG A 220 19.56 -2.04 17.70
C ARG A 220 19.71 -1.93 16.17
N LYS A 221 18.61 -1.90 15.41
CA LYS A 221 18.63 -1.75 13.96
C LYS A 221 19.20 -0.39 13.54
N CYS A 222 18.78 0.70 14.18
CA CYS A 222 19.32 2.04 13.94
C CYS A 222 20.81 2.13 14.25
N LYS A 223 21.28 1.59 15.38
CA LYS A 223 22.71 1.55 15.73
C LYS A 223 23.55 0.81 14.69
N ARG A 224 23.00 -0.24 14.05
CA ARG A 224 23.67 -1.04 13.02
C ARG A 224 23.50 -0.50 11.60
N ALA A 225 22.77 0.62 11.40
CA ALA A 225 22.61 1.22 10.09
C ALA A 225 23.97 1.56 9.46
N VAL A 226 24.09 1.30 8.15
CA VAL A 226 25.31 1.57 7.40
C VAL A 226 25.52 3.07 7.25
N THR A 227 26.72 3.54 7.52
CA THR A 227 27.17 4.93 7.34
C THR A 227 28.54 4.92 6.68
N ASP A 228 28.95 6.03 6.10
CA ASP A 228 30.29 6.22 5.55
C ASP A 228 31.37 6.41 6.64
N SER A 229 32.60 6.73 6.23
CA SER A 229 33.75 6.97 7.09
C SER A 229 34.14 8.44 7.22
N GLU A 230 33.34 9.39 6.66
CA GLU A 230 33.73 10.81 6.64
C GLU A 230 33.57 11.52 8.00
N ALA A 231 32.85 10.88 8.94
CA ALA A 231 32.61 11.41 10.29
C ALA A 231 31.95 12.82 10.29
N CYS A 232 31.20 13.14 9.22
CA CYS A 232 30.51 14.41 9.06
C CYS A 232 29.02 14.15 8.77
N ILE A 233 28.13 14.80 9.52
CA ILE A 233 26.67 14.67 9.30
C ILE A 233 26.24 15.78 8.34
N ALA A 234 25.95 15.42 7.08
CA ALA A 234 25.46 16.34 6.07
C ALA A 234 24.34 15.70 5.25
N TYR A 235 23.39 16.52 4.79
CA TYR A 235 22.31 16.05 3.93
C TYR A 235 22.73 16.20 2.46
N ARG A 236 23.36 15.15 1.93
CA ARG A 236 23.87 15.12 0.54
C ARG A 236 23.84 13.71 -0.06
N GLU A 237 23.84 13.64 -1.39
CA GLU A 237 23.70 12.37 -2.13
C GLU A 237 24.92 11.44 -1.96
N GLU A 238 26.10 11.99 -1.72
CA GLU A 238 27.35 11.24 -1.51
C GLU A 238 27.36 10.47 -0.19
N GLN A 239 26.45 10.81 0.73
CA GLN A 239 26.28 10.15 2.02
C GLN A 239 24.92 9.44 2.13
N PRO A 240 24.60 8.44 1.29
CA PRO A 240 23.25 7.88 1.20
C PRO A 240 22.76 7.26 2.53
N GLY A 241 23.65 6.71 3.36
CA GLY A 241 23.31 6.18 4.68
C GLY A 241 22.92 7.27 5.67
N ILE A 242 23.68 8.35 5.72
CA ILE A 242 23.39 9.53 6.57
C ILE A 242 22.13 10.23 6.10
N LYS A 243 22.00 10.45 4.79
CA LYS A 243 20.80 11.04 4.20
C LYS A 243 19.55 10.24 4.56
N ASN A 244 19.57 8.90 4.42
CA ASN A 244 18.45 8.06 4.80
C ASN A 244 18.09 8.16 6.30
N LEU A 245 19.09 8.21 7.18
CA LEU A 245 18.85 8.39 8.62
C LEU A 245 18.21 9.76 8.92
N LEU A 246 18.67 10.83 8.25
CA LEU A 246 18.07 12.15 8.36
C LEU A 246 16.64 12.19 7.78
N ASP A 247 16.40 11.53 6.64
CA ASP A 247 15.05 11.40 6.06
C ASP A 247 14.08 10.71 7.02
N ILE A 248 14.51 9.63 7.68
CA ILE A 248 13.73 8.93 8.72
C ILE A 248 13.44 9.88 9.89
N TYR A 249 14.47 10.57 10.39
CA TYR A 249 14.34 11.51 11.50
C TYR A 249 13.34 12.62 11.20
N CYS A 250 13.50 13.26 10.04
CA CYS A 250 12.61 14.31 9.57
C CYS A 250 11.16 13.85 9.41
N ALA A 251 10.95 12.67 8.81
CA ALA A 251 9.62 12.11 8.58
C ALA A 251 8.90 11.73 9.88
N CYS A 252 9.67 11.28 10.90
CA CYS A 252 9.12 10.97 12.22
C CYS A 252 8.71 12.20 13.01
N LEU A 253 9.52 13.27 12.94
CA LEU A 253 9.35 14.48 13.77
C LEU A 253 8.70 15.66 13.05
N GLY A 254 8.46 15.54 11.74
CA GLY A 254 7.91 16.65 10.93
C GLY A 254 8.90 17.79 10.72
N LYS A 255 10.21 17.51 10.74
CA LYS A 255 11.28 18.47 10.56
C LYS A 255 11.80 18.52 9.13
N THR A 256 12.45 19.62 8.79
CA THR A 256 13.20 19.75 7.54
C THR A 256 14.60 19.15 7.67
N PRO A 257 15.25 18.76 6.56
CA PRO A 257 16.63 18.28 6.59
C PRO A 257 17.63 19.30 7.22
N ASP A 258 17.44 20.58 6.97
CA ASP A 258 18.31 21.63 7.53
C ASP A 258 18.19 21.74 9.06
N GLU A 259 16.98 21.60 9.59
CA GLU A 259 16.75 21.55 11.04
C GLU A 259 17.41 20.33 11.66
N ALA A 260 17.26 19.16 11.03
CA ALA A 260 17.87 17.92 11.49
C ALA A 260 19.41 18.01 11.48
N VAL A 261 20.02 18.53 10.42
CA VAL A 261 21.48 18.69 10.35
C VAL A 261 21.98 19.60 11.46
N ARG A 262 21.32 20.75 11.74
CA ARG A 262 21.67 21.66 12.83
C ARG A 262 21.62 21.01 14.20
N GLU A 263 20.64 20.13 14.46
CA GLU A 263 20.51 19.43 15.75
C GLU A 263 21.64 18.43 16.00
N PHE A 264 22.24 17.91 14.92
CA PHE A 264 23.36 17.01 14.99
C PHE A 264 24.70 17.67 14.66
N GLU A 265 24.75 18.99 14.58
CA GLU A 265 26.00 19.73 14.37
C GLU A 265 26.99 19.43 15.51
N GLY A 266 28.22 19.06 15.16
CA GLY A 266 29.27 18.72 16.13
C GLY A 266 29.11 17.34 16.79
N LYS A 267 28.06 16.56 16.45
CA LYS A 267 27.86 15.22 17.00
C LYS A 267 28.39 14.15 16.06
N GLY A 268 28.63 12.96 16.62
CA GLY A 268 29.07 11.79 15.85
C GLY A 268 27.92 10.94 15.31
N TYR A 269 28.24 10.00 14.42
CA TYR A 269 27.26 9.06 13.86
C TYR A 269 26.53 8.22 14.91
N GLY A 270 27.19 7.93 16.05
CA GLY A 270 26.56 7.22 17.17
C GLY A 270 25.38 7.98 17.75
N GLU A 271 25.52 9.30 17.91
CA GLU A 271 24.47 10.18 18.44
C GLU A 271 23.32 10.37 17.41
N LEU A 272 23.65 10.50 16.12
CA LEU A 272 22.65 10.50 15.06
C LEU A 272 21.81 9.22 15.06
N LYS A 273 22.46 8.05 15.07
CA LYS A 273 21.78 6.74 15.08
C LYS A 273 20.92 6.54 16.32
N LEU A 274 21.36 7.05 17.46
CA LEU A 274 20.58 7.03 18.71
C LEU A 274 19.35 7.92 18.58
N GLY A 275 19.52 9.18 18.16
CA GLY A 275 18.42 10.12 17.99
C GLY A 275 17.38 9.65 16.96
N VAL A 276 17.83 9.05 15.85
CA VAL A 276 16.93 8.44 14.87
C VAL A 276 16.12 7.28 15.49
N GLY A 277 16.77 6.40 16.25
CA GLY A 277 16.10 5.31 16.95
C GLY A 277 15.03 5.80 17.92
N GLU A 278 15.35 6.80 18.73
CA GLU A 278 14.42 7.45 19.67
C GLU A 278 13.24 8.11 18.96
N ALA A 279 13.49 8.81 17.85
CA ALA A 279 12.45 9.42 17.03
C ALA A 279 11.49 8.38 16.45
N VAL A 280 12.02 7.25 15.95
CA VAL A 280 11.20 6.15 15.43
C VAL A 280 10.38 5.50 16.54
N VAL A 281 10.97 5.19 17.68
CA VAL A 281 10.25 4.60 18.83
C VAL A 281 9.11 5.53 19.25
N SER A 282 9.38 6.83 19.39
CA SER A 282 8.37 7.83 19.75
C SER A 282 7.23 7.91 18.73
N ALA A 283 7.57 7.89 17.43
CA ALA A 283 6.59 7.98 16.35
C ALA A 283 5.71 6.73 16.22
N LEU A 284 6.25 5.53 16.52
CA LEU A 284 5.52 4.26 16.42
C LEU A 284 4.73 3.90 17.69
N LYS A 285 5.12 4.43 18.85
CA LYS A 285 4.46 4.11 20.13
C LYS A 285 2.94 4.32 20.11
N PRO A 286 2.39 5.46 19.64
CA PRO A 286 0.93 5.64 19.60
C PRO A 286 0.23 4.63 18.69
N LEU A 287 0.85 4.30 17.54
CA LEU A 287 0.34 3.30 16.60
C LEU A 287 0.29 1.91 17.27
N GLN A 288 1.36 1.51 17.94
CA GLN A 288 1.47 0.21 18.61
C GLN A 288 0.48 0.08 19.77
N ASP A 289 0.30 1.14 20.55
CA ASP A 289 -0.66 1.18 21.65
C ASP A 289 -2.10 1.05 21.13
N GLU A 290 -2.42 1.72 20.02
CA GLU A 290 -3.75 1.63 19.41
C GLU A 290 -3.98 0.24 18.76
N VAL A 291 -2.99 -0.36 18.13
CA VAL A 291 -3.08 -1.77 17.66
C VAL A 291 -3.40 -2.68 18.84
N ALA A 292 -2.66 -2.57 19.95
CA ALA A 292 -2.88 -3.38 21.14
C ALA A 292 -4.28 -3.18 21.76
N ARG A 293 -4.82 -1.96 21.69
CA ARG A 293 -6.20 -1.66 22.12
C ARG A 293 -7.22 -2.33 21.21
N LEU A 294 -7.07 -2.17 19.88
CA LEU A 294 -8.00 -2.72 18.89
C LEU A 294 -8.03 -4.24 18.88
N GLU A 295 -6.86 -4.91 19.05
CA GLU A 295 -6.78 -6.37 19.09
C GLU A 295 -7.54 -7.00 20.25
N LYS A 296 -7.74 -6.25 21.34
CA LYS A 296 -8.57 -6.68 22.50
C LYS A 296 -10.06 -6.61 22.21
N ASP A 297 -10.48 -5.71 21.29
CA ASP A 297 -11.89 -5.53 20.94
C ASP A 297 -12.22 -6.20 19.59
N LYS A 298 -12.26 -7.53 19.62
CA LYS A 298 -12.57 -8.32 18.43
C LYS A 298 -13.96 -8.03 17.86
N ALA A 299 -14.95 -7.78 18.72
CA ALA A 299 -16.31 -7.51 18.30
C ALA A 299 -16.41 -6.20 17.52
N TYR A 300 -15.70 -5.17 17.97
CA TYR A 300 -15.61 -3.90 17.26
C TYR A 300 -14.94 -4.07 15.88
N LEU A 301 -13.81 -4.77 15.81
CA LEU A 301 -13.15 -5.05 14.53
C LEU A 301 -14.05 -5.82 13.56
N ASP A 302 -14.78 -6.82 14.06
CA ASP A 302 -15.68 -7.63 13.23
C ASP A 302 -16.87 -6.82 12.73
N SER A 303 -17.41 -5.88 13.54
CA SER A 303 -18.47 -4.96 13.10
C SER A 303 -18.00 -4.03 11.98
N ILE A 304 -16.80 -3.43 12.13
CA ILE A 304 -16.21 -2.59 11.08
C ILE A 304 -16.02 -3.39 9.76
N ILE A 305 -15.44 -4.58 9.85
CA ILE A 305 -15.21 -5.44 8.69
C ILE A 305 -16.52 -5.71 7.96
N LYS A 306 -17.59 -6.06 8.69
CA LYS A 306 -18.90 -6.35 8.12
C LYS A 306 -19.52 -5.12 7.46
N GLU A 307 -19.65 -4.02 8.21
CA GLU A 307 -20.28 -2.80 7.74
C GLU A 307 -19.59 -2.22 6.50
N ASN A 308 -18.26 -2.20 6.51
CA ASN A 308 -17.50 -1.69 5.38
C ASN A 308 -17.50 -2.62 4.17
N ALA A 309 -17.54 -3.95 4.38
CA ALA A 309 -17.73 -4.90 3.28
C ALA A 309 -19.11 -4.73 2.62
N GLU A 310 -20.17 -4.51 3.40
CA GLU A 310 -21.53 -4.21 2.88
C GLU A 310 -21.55 -2.89 2.11
N LYS A 311 -20.90 -1.84 2.62
CA LYS A 311 -20.72 -0.54 1.93
C LYS A 311 -19.97 -0.74 0.60
N ALA A 312 -18.84 -1.43 0.63
CA ALA A 312 -18.04 -1.72 -0.56
C ALA A 312 -18.84 -2.53 -1.60
N GLN A 313 -19.52 -3.59 -1.16
CA GLN A 313 -20.35 -4.43 -2.03
C GLN A 313 -21.50 -3.63 -2.69
N TYR A 314 -22.09 -2.68 -1.99
CA TYR A 314 -23.14 -1.82 -2.55
C TYR A 314 -22.62 -1.01 -3.74
N PHE A 315 -21.48 -0.34 -3.59
CA PHE A 315 -20.87 0.44 -4.69
C PHE A 315 -20.38 -0.47 -5.83
N ALA A 316 -19.74 -1.57 -5.48
CA ALA A 316 -19.29 -2.57 -6.44
C ALA A 316 -20.42 -3.09 -7.33
N ASN A 317 -21.57 -3.41 -6.72
CA ASN A 317 -22.73 -3.91 -7.44
C ASN A 317 -23.33 -2.89 -8.43
N LYS A 318 -23.23 -1.59 -8.16
CA LYS A 318 -23.71 -0.56 -9.10
C LYS A 318 -22.92 -0.62 -10.42
N THR A 319 -21.60 -0.63 -10.33
CA THR A 319 -20.72 -0.70 -11.49
C THR A 319 -20.85 -2.05 -12.18
N LEU A 320 -20.79 -3.14 -11.42
CA LEU A 320 -20.83 -4.51 -11.97
C LEU A 320 -22.10 -4.76 -12.75
N ARG A 321 -23.27 -4.36 -12.25
CA ARG A 321 -24.55 -4.50 -12.98
C ARG A 321 -24.54 -3.73 -14.30
N LYS A 322 -24.04 -2.50 -14.30
CA LYS A 322 -23.89 -1.69 -15.52
C LYS A 322 -23.00 -2.42 -16.54
N VAL A 323 -21.88 -2.97 -16.11
CA VAL A 323 -20.95 -3.73 -16.96
C VAL A 323 -21.61 -5.01 -17.49
N GLN A 324 -22.23 -5.81 -16.62
CA GLN A 324 -22.91 -7.05 -17.00
C GLN A 324 -24.02 -6.81 -18.05
N HIS A 325 -24.82 -5.78 -17.85
CA HIS A 325 -25.84 -5.38 -18.83
C HIS A 325 -25.22 -4.99 -20.18
N LYS A 326 -24.12 -4.22 -20.15
CA LYS A 326 -23.42 -3.75 -21.36
C LYS A 326 -22.80 -4.88 -22.19
N VAL A 327 -22.24 -5.90 -21.51
CA VAL A 327 -21.68 -7.09 -22.22
C VAL A 327 -22.75 -8.12 -22.60
N GLY A 328 -24.02 -7.88 -22.28
CA GLY A 328 -25.14 -8.75 -22.67
C GLY A 328 -25.41 -9.94 -21.77
N PHE A 329 -24.96 -9.88 -20.50
CA PHE A 329 -25.35 -10.94 -19.53
C PHE A 329 -26.82 -10.83 -19.15
N SER A 330 -27.48 -11.97 -18.98
CA SER A 330 -28.87 -12.02 -18.53
C SER A 330 -29.01 -11.46 -17.12
N ASP A 331 -30.12 -10.74 -16.89
CA ASP A 331 -30.43 -10.24 -15.55
C ASP A 331 -30.63 -11.37 -14.56
N ARG A 332 -30.13 -11.22 -13.35
CA ARG A 332 -30.39 -12.17 -12.26
C ARG A 332 -31.85 -12.11 -11.89
N ILE A 333 -32.54 -13.24 -12.02
CA ILE A 333 -33.91 -13.40 -11.52
C ILE A 333 -33.86 -13.29 -9.99
N ARG A 334 -34.61 -12.37 -9.42
CA ARG A 334 -34.69 -12.14 -7.96
C ARG A 334 -35.71 -13.06 -7.32
#